data_34d99bc6e0787cea7a9712755e9b4d74
#
_entry.id   34d99bc6e0787cea7a9712755e9b4d74
#
_cell.length_a   1.000
_cell.length_b   1.000
_cell.length_c   1.000
_cell.angle_alpha   90.00
_cell.angle_beta   90.00
_cell.angle_gamma   90.00
#
_symmetry.space_group_name_H-M   'P 1'
#
loop_
_entity.id
_entity.type
_entity.pdbx_description
1 polymer ?
#
loop_
_entity_poly.entity_id
_entity_poly.type
_entity_poly.pdbx_seq_one_letter_code
_entity_poly.pdbx_strand_id
1 'polypeptide(L)'
;MDKILLHSCCAPCSVYCVDTLRGEGIEPVSLWFNPNIHPWTEYNQRRSTLLEYGEKERVEVHILEDYGLRDFVRAVAADIDHRCAHCYTIRLGTAAKYASEHGYEAFTSSLLISPYQNHELLKAVGETMARKYGVEFLYRDFRPGFRAGQAKAREMGLYLQKYCGCIFSEEDRYEKKIGRARTRFAEE
;
A
#
# COMPACT_ATOMS: atom_id res chain seq x y z
N MET A 1 -12.98 17.46 -10.30
CA MET A 1 -12.76 16.22 -9.51
C MET A 1 -12.37 16.67 -8.12
N ASP A 2 -13.35 16.74 -7.23
CA ASP A 2 -13.13 17.39 -5.92
C ASP A 2 -12.75 16.38 -4.82
N LYS A 3 -13.14 15.13 -4.97
CA LYS A 3 -12.92 14.06 -3.98
C LYS A 3 -12.61 12.72 -4.67
N ILE A 4 -11.48 12.10 -4.31
CA ILE A 4 -11.05 10.82 -4.88
C ILE A 4 -10.74 9.79 -3.80
N LEU A 5 -10.74 8.51 -4.17
CA LEU A 5 -10.35 7.43 -3.28
C LEU A 5 -8.84 7.16 -3.37
N LEU A 6 -8.11 7.29 -2.25
CA LEU A 6 -6.68 6.93 -2.12
C LEU A 6 -6.57 5.58 -1.42
N HIS A 7 -6.26 4.49 -2.15
CA HIS A 7 -5.86 3.25 -1.50
C HIS A 7 -4.56 3.46 -0.71
N SER A 8 -4.62 3.28 0.61
CA SER A 8 -3.52 3.56 1.54
C SER A 8 -2.92 2.28 2.12
N CYS A 9 -1.63 2.03 1.83
CA CYS A 9 -0.92 0.87 2.36
C CYS A 9 -0.33 1.10 3.76
N CYS A 10 -0.12 2.34 4.15
CA CYS A 10 0.38 2.78 5.46
C CYS A 10 0.39 4.31 5.51
N ALA A 11 0.45 4.88 6.70
CA ALA A 11 0.50 6.32 6.88
C ALA A 11 1.73 6.98 6.22
N PRO A 12 2.98 6.52 6.42
CA PRO A 12 4.16 7.15 5.82
C PRO A 12 4.12 7.24 4.29
N CYS A 13 3.50 6.24 3.63
CA CYS A 13 3.31 6.28 2.18
C CYS A 13 2.22 7.26 1.76
N SER A 14 1.23 7.49 2.62
CA SER A 14 0.09 8.37 2.32
C SER A 14 0.40 9.86 2.52
N VAL A 15 1.33 10.21 3.42
CA VAL A 15 1.65 11.61 3.77
C VAL A 15 1.91 12.47 2.53
N TYR A 16 2.86 12.11 1.70
CA TYR A 16 3.19 12.89 0.51
C TYR A 16 2.10 12.83 -0.57
N CYS A 17 1.42 11.68 -0.70
CA CYS A 17 0.31 11.53 -1.65
C CYS A 17 -0.84 12.48 -1.30
N VAL A 18 -1.20 12.57 -0.03
CA VAL A 18 -2.24 13.48 0.46
C VAL A 18 -1.85 14.93 0.24
N ASP A 19 -0.62 15.31 0.63
CA ASP A 19 -0.11 16.68 0.44
C ASP A 19 -0.14 17.09 -1.04
N THR A 20 0.29 16.20 -1.93
CA THR A 20 0.31 16.45 -3.38
C THR A 20 -1.10 16.63 -3.93
N LEU A 21 -2.02 15.73 -3.59
CA LEU A 21 -3.41 15.79 -4.06
C LEU A 21 -4.10 17.06 -3.56
N ARG A 22 -3.94 17.40 -2.29
CA ARG A 22 -4.47 18.65 -1.73
C ARG A 22 -3.88 19.89 -2.38
N GLY A 23 -2.57 19.86 -2.70
CA GLY A 23 -1.91 20.91 -3.47
C GLY A 23 -2.47 21.09 -4.90
N GLU A 24 -3.05 20.02 -5.47
CA GLU A 24 -3.76 20.03 -6.75
C GLU A 24 -5.27 20.40 -6.60
N GLY A 25 -5.72 20.70 -5.38
CA GLY A 25 -7.14 21.01 -5.09
C GLY A 25 -8.04 19.77 -5.00
N ILE A 26 -7.47 18.58 -4.81
CA ILE A 26 -8.18 17.31 -4.73
C ILE A 26 -8.17 16.81 -3.29
N GLU A 27 -9.33 16.57 -2.68
CA GLU A 27 -9.41 16.00 -1.34
C GLU A 27 -9.42 14.46 -1.38
N PRO A 28 -8.38 13.78 -0.88
CA PRO A 28 -8.34 12.32 -0.86
C PRO A 28 -9.12 11.74 0.33
N VAL A 29 -9.92 10.70 0.06
CA VAL A 29 -10.46 9.80 1.08
C VAL A 29 -9.61 8.55 1.10
N SER A 30 -9.05 8.22 2.25
CA SER A 30 -8.15 7.08 2.41
C SER A 30 -8.94 5.79 2.55
N LEU A 31 -8.59 4.77 1.76
CA LEU A 31 -9.13 3.42 1.90
C LEU A 31 -8.05 2.46 2.37
N TRP A 32 -8.25 1.84 3.53
CA TRP A 32 -7.47 0.71 4.00
C TRP A 32 -8.08 -0.60 3.52
N PHE A 33 -7.35 -1.31 2.65
CA PHE A 33 -7.60 -2.70 2.30
C PHE A 33 -6.26 -3.36 1.94
N ASN A 34 -5.70 -4.13 2.87
CA ASN A 34 -4.35 -4.66 2.75
C ASN A 34 -4.23 -6.11 3.25
N PRO A 35 -4.92 -7.09 2.64
CA PRO A 35 -4.92 -8.49 3.08
C PRO A 35 -3.55 -9.16 2.94
N ASN A 36 -2.64 -8.53 2.22
CA ASN A 36 -1.27 -8.98 1.99
C ASN A 36 -0.27 -8.54 3.05
N ILE A 37 -0.65 -7.70 4.03
CA ILE A 37 0.28 -7.25 5.07
C ILE A 37 0.35 -8.30 6.20
N HIS A 38 1.56 -8.78 6.47
CA HIS A 38 1.86 -9.84 7.44
C HIS A 38 3.12 -9.51 8.23
N PRO A 39 3.28 -10.05 9.46
CA PRO A 39 2.27 -10.77 10.25
C PRO A 39 1.17 -9.86 10.79
N TRP A 40 0.26 -10.39 11.61
CA TRP A 40 -0.85 -9.64 12.22
C TRP A 40 -0.39 -8.39 12.96
N THR A 41 0.72 -8.46 13.68
CA THR A 41 1.27 -7.32 14.42
C THR A 41 1.64 -6.16 13.49
N GLU A 42 2.22 -6.44 12.32
CA GLU A 42 2.54 -5.43 11.30
C GLU A 42 1.28 -4.87 10.65
N TYR A 43 0.31 -5.73 10.31
CA TYR A 43 -0.98 -5.33 9.78
C TYR A 43 -1.68 -4.35 10.72
N ASN A 44 -1.82 -4.74 11.99
CA ASN A 44 -2.49 -3.93 13.00
C ASN A 44 -1.73 -2.62 13.28
N GLN A 45 -0.40 -2.66 13.34
CA GLN A 45 0.41 -1.45 13.56
C GLN A 45 0.23 -0.42 12.43
N ARG A 46 0.28 -0.86 11.16
CA ARG A 46 0.09 0.06 10.02
C ARG A 46 -1.33 0.61 9.96
N ARG A 47 -2.32 -0.23 10.25
CA ARG A 47 -3.72 0.17 10.30
C ARG A 47 -3.96 1.23 11.37
N SER A 48 -3.51 0.99 12.59
CA SER A 48 -3.66 1.95 13.70
C SER A 48 -2.95 3.26 13.42
N THR A 49 -1.74 3.20 12.85
CA THR A 49 -0.99 4.42 12.45
C THR A 49 -1.69 5.19 11.33
N LEU A 50 -2.38 4.50 10.40
CA LEU A 50 -3.15 5.19 9.36
C LEU A 50 -4.37 5.93 9.95
N LEU A 51 -5.05 5.34 10.93
CA LEU A 51 -6.15 5.99 11.65
C LEU A 51 -5.64 7.22 12.41
N GLU A 52 -4.55 7.07 13.17
CA GLU A 52 -3.90 8.19 13.88
C GLU A 52 -3.51 9.34 12.92
N TYR A 53 -2.95 9.00 11.76
CA TYR A 53 -2.63 9.97 10.72
C TYR A 53 -3.89 10.67 10.19
N GLY A 54 -4.96 9.90 9.93
CA GLY A 54 -6.24 10.43 9.46
C GLY A 54 -6.83 11.46 10.43
N GLU A 55 -6.80 11.17 11.74
CA GLU A 55 -7.24 12.10 12.78
C GLU A 55 -6.41 13.37 12.84
N LYS A 56 -5.07 13.24 12.84
CA LYS A 56 -4.14 14.38 12.90
C LYS A 56 -4.26 15.32 11.69
N GLU A 57 -4.34 14.74 10.50
CA GLU A 57 -4.34 15.50 9.24
C GLU A 57 -5.76 15.73 8.68
N ARG A 58 -6.80 15.31 9.41
CA ARG A 58 -8.21 15.43 9.00
C ARG A 58 -8.47 14.78 7.64
N VAL A 59 -7.88 13.61 7.42
CA VAL A 59 -8.15 12.76 6.26
C VAL A 59 -9.20 11.74 6.65
N GLU A 60 -10.31 11.69 5.92
CA GLU A 60 -11.32 10.64 6.10
C GLU A 60 -10.71 9.28 5.78
N VAL A 61 -10.85 8.29 6.68
CA VAL A 61 -10.28 6.94 6.52
C VAL A 61 -11.37 5.89 6.60
N HIS A 62 -11.53 5.13 5.53
CA HIS A 62 -12.41 3.96 5.46
C HIS A 62 -11.60 2.68 5.63
N ILE A 63 -12.07 1.78 6.46
CA ILE A 63 -11.41 0.51 6.76
C ILE A 63 -12.25 -0.65 6.21
N LEU A 64 -11.66 -1.42 5.30
CA LEU A 64 -12.13 -2.76 4.96
C LEU A 64 -11.24 -3.76 5.66
N GLU A 65 -11.76 -4.38 6.72
CA GLU A 65 -11.00 -5.34 7.54
C GLU A 65 -10.83 -6.65 6.79
N ASP A 66 -9.59 -6.98 6.49
CA ASP A 66 -9.24 -8.28 5.92
C ASP A 66 -7.76 -8.60 6.21
N TYR A 67 -7.54 -9.55 7.10
CA TYR A 67 -6.21 -10.12 7.34
C TYR A 67 -6.07 -11.44 6.59
N GLY A 68 -5.65 -11.36 5.34
CA GLY A 68 -5.71 -12.45 4.36
C GLY A 68 -4.45 -13.32 4.26
N LEU A 69 -3.67 -13.59 5.33
CA LEU A 69 -2.42 -14.36 5.24
C LEU A 69 -2.58 -15.68 4.49
N ARG A 70 -3.55 -16.49 4.89
CA ARG A 70 -3.71 -17.86 4.31
C ARG A 70 -4.12 -17.80 2.85
N ASP A 71 -5.04 -16.91 2.52
CA ASP A 71 -5.55 -16.78 1.15
C ASP A 71 -4.51 -16.16 0.24
N PHE A 72 -3.75 -15.17 0.72
CA PHE A 72 -2.62 -14.62 -0.01
C PHE A 72 -1.55 -15.69 -0.30
N VAL A 73 -1.13 -16.45 0.71
CA VAL A 73 -0.11 -17.50 0.53
C VAL A 73 -0.60 -18.57 -0.45
N ARG A 74 -1.84 -19.05 -0.34
CA ARG A 74 -2.42 -20.01 -1.28
C ARG A 74 -2.42 -19.50 -2.71
N ALA A 75 -2.78 -18.22 -2.90
CA ALA A 75 -2.89 -17.63 -4.22
C ALA A 75 -1.52 -17.46 -4.92
N VAL A 76 -0.43 -17.28 -4.16
CA VAL A 76 0.90 -17.02 -4.74
C VAL A 76 1.86 -18.21 -4.60
N ALA A 77 1.49 -19.30 -3.93
CA ALA A 77 2.37 -20.42 -3.62
C ALA A 77 2.99 -21.10 -4.86
N ALA A 78 2.28 -21.09 -5.99
CA ALA A 78 2.78 -21.66 -7.24
C ALA A 78 3.79 -20.79 -7.96
N ASP A 79 3.81 -19.47 -7.68
CA ASP A 79 4.68 -18.49 -8.34
C ASP A 79 4.94 -17.29 -7.41
N ILE A 80 5.79 -17.53 -6.41
CA ILE A 80 6.11 -16.53 -5.38
C ILE A 80 6.85 -15.32 -5.98
N ASP A 81 7.64 -15.51 -7.03
CA ASP A 81 8.44 -14.46 -7.65
C ASP A 81 7.57 -13.40 -8.34
N HIS A 82 6.40 -13.79 -8.85
CA HIS A 82 5.44 -12.87 -9.46
C HIS A 82 4.26 -12.50 -8.52
N ARG A 83 4.37 -12.76 -7.21
CA ARG A 83 3.35 -12.46 -6.19
C ARG A 83 2.83 -11.02 -6.20
N CYS A 84 3.65 -10.07 -6.68
CA CYS A 84 3.25 -8.66 -6.75
C CYS A 84 2.09 -8.41 -7.70
N ALA A 85 1.96 -9.17 -8.78
CA ALA A 85 0.83 -9.07 -9.71
C ALA A 85 -0.50 -9.38 -9.00
N HIS A 86 -0.54 -10.47 -8.23
CA HIS A 86 -1.71 -10.82 -7.41
C HIS A 86 -1.99 -9.73 -6.36
N CYS A 87 -0.94 -9.29 -5.64
CA CYS A 87 -1.03 -8.25 -4.62
C CYS A 87 -1.67 -6.96 -5.15
N TYR A 88 -1.21 -6.47 -6.29
CA TYR A 88 -1.75 -5.25 -6.91
C TYR A 88 -3.19 -5.45 -7.38
N THR A 89 -3.47 -6.61 -8.00
CA THR A 89 -4.81 -6.93 -8.51
C THR A 89 -5.87 -6.91 -7.42
N ILE A 90 -5.63 -7.57 -6.29
CA ILE A 90 -6.62 -7.60 -5.20
C ILE A 90 -6.81 -6.23 -4.56
N ARG A 91 -5.75 -5.46 -4.35
CA ARG A 91 -5.80 -4.16 -3.67
C ARG A 91 -6.40 -3.07 -4.55
N LEU A 92 -5.88 -2.91 -5.78
CA LEU A 92 -6.39 -1.93 -6.72
C LEU A 92 -7.77 -2.31 -7.24
N GLY A 93 -8.06 -3.61 -7.39
CA GLY A 93 -9.39 -4.09 -7.76
C GLY A 93 -10.44 -3.77 -6.70
N THR A 94 -10.12 -3.98 -5.42
CA THR A 94 -11.01 -3.60 -4.32
C THR A 94 -11.18 -2.08 -4.24
N ALA A 95 -10.11 -1.31 -4.41
CA ALA A 95 -10.18 0.15 -4.41
C ALA A 95 -11.06 0.69 -5.58
N ALA A 96 -10.88 0.16 -6.78
CA ALA A 96 -11.68 0.52 -7.95
C ALA A 96 -13.17 0.17 -7.76
N LYS A 97 -13.44 -1.05 -7.25
CA LYS A 97 -14.79 -1.49 -6.93
C LYS A 97 -15.45 -0.59 -5.89
N TYR A 98 -14.73 -0.32 -4.80
CA TYR A 98 -15.22 0.55 -3.73
C TYR A 98 -15.51 1.96 -4.26
N ALA A 99 -14.61 2.52 -5.09
CA ALA A 99 -14.82 3.83 -5.70
C ALA A 99 -16.09 3.86 -6.54
N SER A 100 -16.32 2.86 -7.38
CA SER A 100 -17.53 2.73 -8.21
C SER A 100 -18.81 2.65 -7.36
N GLU A 101 -18.81 1.81 -6.32
CA GLU A 101 -19.99 1.57 -5.46
C GLU A 101 -20.34 2.77 -4.57
N HIS A 102 -19.36 3.66 -4.29
CA HIS A 102 -19.54 4.82 -3.42
C HIS A 102 -19.51 6.16 -4.14
N GLY A 103 -19.56 6.15 -5.48
CA GLY A 103 -19.71 7.34 -6.28
C GLY A 103 -18.46 8.24 -6.37
N TYR A 104 -17.26 7.67 -6.15
CA TYR A 104 -16.02 8.37 -6.46
C TYR A 104 -15.77 8.33 -7.96
N GLU A 105 -15.38 9.46 -8.54
CA GLU A 105 -15.05 9.53 -9.97
C GLU A 105 -13.75 8.83 -10.31
N ALA A 106 -12.79 8.85 -9.36
CA ALA A 106 -11.47 8.27 -9.54
C ALA A 106 -10.93 7.62 -8.27
N PHE A 107 -9.93 6.74 -8.47
CA PHE A 107 -9.10 6.22 -7.40
C PHE A 107 -7.62 6.31 -7.76
N THR A 108 -6.77 6.30 -6.74
CA THR A 108 -5.31 6.21 -6.84
C THR A 108 -4.75 5.34 -5.72
N SER A 109 -3.42 5.24 -5.61
CA SER A 109 -2.79 4.41 -4.57
C SER A 109 -1.50 5.01 -4.04
N SER A 110 -1.32 4.94 -2.73
CA SER A 110 -0.06 5.26 -2.06
C SER A 110 1.09 4.30 -2.39
N LEU A 111 0.82 3.20 -3.11
CA LEU A 111 1.88 2.33 -3.64
C LEU A 111 2.75 3.06 -4.67
N LEU A 112 2.18 4.04 -5.37
CA LEU A 112 2.86 4.83 -6.39
C LEU A 112 3.97 5.75 -5.83
N ILE A 113 4.13 5.86 -4.50
CA ILE A 113 5.24 6.61 -3.91
C ILE A 113 6.52 5.79 -3.77
N SER A 114 6.40 4.47 -3.72
CA SER A 114 7.54 3.62 -3.40
C SER A 114 8.42 3.35 -4.62
N PRO A 115 9.73 3.67 -4.56
CA PRO A 115 10.67 3.34 -5.64
C PRO A 115 10.95 1.83 -5.76
N TYR A 116 10.47 1.02 -4.81
CA TYR A 116 10.64 -0.43 -4.77
C TYR A 116 9.49 -1.20 -5.40
N GLN A 117 8.42 -0.51 -5.83
CA GLN A 117 7.28 -1.12 -6.51
C GLN A 117 7.52 -1.17 -8.03
N ASN A 118 6.94 -2.17 -8.69
CA ASN A 118 6.91 -2.24 -10.15
C ASN A 118 5.84 -1.28 -10.67
N HIS A 119 6.25 -0.06 -11.05
CA HIS A 119 5.35 1.01 -11.45
C HIS A 119 4.60 0.72 -12.76
N GLU A 120 5.23 0.06 -13.72
CA GLU A 120 4.58 -0.32 -14.98
C GLU A 120 3.45 -1.32 -14.71
N LEU A 121 3.71 -2.31 -13.87
CA LEU A 121 2.70 -3.28 -13.46
C LEU A 121 1.58 -2.64 -12.63
N LEU A 122 1.91 -1.74 -11.70
CA LEU A 122 0.91 -0.99 -10.92
C LEU A 122 -0.02 -0.19 -11.84
N LYS A 123 0.55 0.52 -12.82
CA LYS A 123 -0.19 1.31 -13.79
C LYS A 123 -1.11 0.42 -14.62
N ALA A 124 -0.57 -0.66 -15.21
CA ALA A 124 -1.34 -1.59 -16.04
C ALA A 124 -2.51 -2.23 -15.27
N VAL A 125 -2.27 -2.65 -14.01
CA VAL A 125 -3.32 -3.21 -13.13
C VAL A 125 -4.34 -2.14 -12.77
N GLY A 126 -3.91 -0.94 -12.38
CA GLY A 126 -4.80 0.17 -12.05
C GLY A 126 -5.74 0.53 -13.20
N GLU A 127 -5.21 0.72 -14.41
CA GLU A 127 -5.98 0.99 -15.62
C GLU A 127 -6.95 -0.16 -15.99
N THR A 128 -6.52 -1.41 -15.76
CA THR A 128 -7.38 -2.58 -16.02
C THR A 128 -8.55 -2.63 -15.03
N MET A 129 -8.31 -2.35 -13.76
CA MET A 129 -9.37 -2.29 -12.74
C MET A 129 -10.29 -1.08 -12.95
N ALA A 130 -9.73 0.05 -13.36
CA ALA A 130 -10.51 1.23 -13.74
C ALA A 130 -11.53 0.93 -14.83
N ARG A 131 -11.10 0.30 -15.93
CA ARG A 131 -12.00 -0.15 -17.02
C ARG A 131 -13.04 -1.15 -16.54
N LYS A 132 -12.65 -2.10 -15.69
CA LYS A 132 -13.54 -3.14 -15.17
C LYS A 132 -14.68 -2.57 -14.34
N TYR A 133 -14.43 -1.55 -13.54
CA TYR A 133 -15.39 -1.00 -12.59
C TYR A 133 -15.98 0.36 -13.00
N GLY A 134 -15.59 0.89 -14.17
CA GLY A 134 -16.14 2.13 -14.70
C GLY A 134 -15.76 3.38 -13.89
N VAL A 135 -14.53 3.43 -13.37
CA VAL A 135 -13.97 4.57 -12.63
C VAL A 135 -12.63 4.97 -13.23
N GLU A 136 -12.15 6.18 -12.98
CA GLU A 136 -10.83 6.62 -13.43
C GLU A 136 -9.72 6.11 -12.51
N PHE A 137 -8.58 5.67 -13.05
CA PHE A 137 -7.35 5.47 -12.30
C PHE A 137 -6.47 6.71 -12.45
N LEU A 138 -6.42 7.53 -11.40
CA LEU A 138 -5.56 8.71 -11.37
C LEU A 138 -4.11 8.28 -11.11
N TYR A 139 -3.36 8.03 -12.21
CA TYR A 139 -1.94 7.75 -12.11
C TYR A 139 -1.17 9.04 -11.81
N ARG A 140 -0.40 9.02 -10.72
CA ARG A 140 0.60 10.03 -10.37
C ARG A 140 1.89 9.35 -9.95
N ASP A 141 3.01 9.78 -10.49
CA ASP A 141 4.32 9.34 -10.01
C ASP A 141 4.69 10.13 -8.76
N PHE A 142 4.41 9.55 -7.58
CA PHE A 142 4.75 10.18 -6.30
C PHE A 142 6.19 9.88 -5.85
N ARG A 143 6.98 9.08 -6.58
CA ARG A 143 8.35 8.69 -6.19
C ARG A 143 9.29 9.87 -5.90
N PRO A 144 9.23 11.01 -6.61
CA PRO A 144 10.07 12.16 -6.26
C PRO A 144 9.90 12.63 -4.81
N GLY A 145 8.72 12.45 -4.22
CA GLY A 145 8.42 12.82 -2.84
C GLY A 145 8.69 11.74 -1.80
N PHE A 146 9.21 10.56 -2.17
CA PHE A 146 9.39 9.45 -1.23
C PHE A 146 10.20 9.83 0.01
N ARG A 147 11.34 10.50 -0.16
CA ARG A 147 12.20 10.91 0.96
C ARG A 147 11.55 11.98 1.82
N ALA A 148 10.89 12.96 1.20
CA ALA A 148 10.19 14.03 1.91
C ALA A 148 9.02 13.47 2.74
N GLY A 149 8.21 12.58 2.16
CA GLY A 149 7.14 11.89 2.88
C GLY A 149 7.62 11.08 4.08
N GLN A 150 8.75 10.37 3.93
CA GLN A 150 9.38 9.62 5.02
C GLN A 150 9.92 10.54 6.13
N ALA A 151 10.49 11.70 5.78
CA ALA A 151 10.95 12.69 6.75
C ALA A 151 9.78 13.27 7.55
N LYS A 152 8.75 13.76 6.87
CA LYS A 152 7.53 14.29 7.49
C LYS A 152 6.85 13.23 8.40
N ALA A 153 6.78 11.99 7.97
CA ALA A 153 6.23 10.91 8.78
C ALA A 153 7.01 10.69 10.09
N ARG A 154 8.35 10.80 10.06
CA ARG A 154 9.19 10.74 11.29
C ARG A 154 8.93 11.91 12.21
N GLU A 155 8.86 13.13 11.68
CA GLU A 155 8.56 14.35 12.44
C GLU A 155 7.19 14.25 13.13
N MET A 156 6.22 13.61 12.47
CA MET A 156 4.89 13.34 13.01
C MET A 156 4.87 12.21 14.05
N GLY A 157 5.98 11.47 14.25
CA GLY A 157 6.07 10.32 15.16
C GLY A 157 5.34 9.07 14.65
N LEU A 158 5.06 8.97 13.35
CA LEU A 158 4.35 7.84 12.77
C LEU A 158 5.22 6.59 12.68
N TYR A 159 4.62 5.42 12.86
CA TYR A 159 5.30 4.15 12.64
C TYR A 159 5.79 4.01 11.20
N LEU A 160 7.07 3.67 11.03
CA LEU A 160 7.72 3.46 9.74
C LEU A 160 7.94 1.97 9.48
N GLN A 161 7.31 1.44 8.47
CA GLN A 161 7.46 0.04 8.07
C GLN A 161 8.87 -0.26 7.55
N LYS A 162 9.33 -1.50 7.80
CA LYS A 162 10.67 -1.95 7.42
C LYS A 162 10.71 -2.70 6.09
N TYR A 163 9.58 -3.14 5.57
CA TYR A 163 9.43 -3.92 4.34
C TYR A 163 8.11 -3.58 3.62
N CYS A 164 7.89 -4.11 2.42
CA CYS A 164 6.69 -3.80 1.61
C CYS A 164 5.39 -4.18 2.33
N GLY A 165 5.32 -5.38 2.91
CA GLY A 165 4.17 -5.80 3.69
C GLY A 165 3.92 -7.30 3.74
N CYS A 166 4.08 -8.03 2.62
CA CYS A 166 3.84 -9.47 2.63
C CYS A 166 4.97 -10.23 3.34
N ILE A 167 4.65 -11.43 3.81
CA ILE A 167 5.61 -12.28 4.52
C ILE A 167 6.88 -12.57 3.70
N PHE A 168 6.75 -12.74 2.39
CA PHE A 168 7.89 -12.92 1.49
C PHE A 168 8.77 -11.67 1.38
N SER A 169 8.19 -10.47 1.40
CA SER A 169 8.98 -9.23 1.41
C SER A 169 9.67 -8.97 2.74
N GLU A 170 9.17 -9.56 3.81
CA GLU A 170 9.84 -9.60 5.10
C GLU A 170 11.08 -10.52 5.02
N GLU A 171 10.92 -11.74 4.49
CA GLU A 171 12.02 -12.68 4.26
C GLU A 171 13.09 -12.05 3.37
N ASP A 172 12.74 -11.48 2.20
CA ASP A 172 13.66 -10.77 1.29
C ASP A 172 14.47 -9.69 2.04
N ARG A 173 13.80 -8.96 2.93
CA ARG A 173 14.46 -7.90 3.73
C ARG A 173 15.55 -8.43 4.65
N TYR A 174 15.37 -9.63 5.16
CA TYR A 174 16.29 -10.25 6.12
C TYR A 174 17.13 -11.39 5.55
N GLU A 175 17.05 -11.66 4.24
CA GLU A 175 17.76 -12.76 3.55
C GLU A 175 19.24 -12.87 3.94
N LYS A 176 19.99 -11.76 3.94
CA LYS A 176 21.43 -11.75 4.34
C LYS A 176 21.65 -12.17 5.80
N LYS A 177 20.72 -11.84 6.69
CA LYS A 177 20.79 -12.24 8.10
C LYS A 177 20.46 -13.72 8.25
N ILE A 178 19.45 -14.19 7.53
CA ILE A 178 19.03 -15.59 7.49
C ILE A 178 20.17 -16.45 6.95
N GLY A 179 20.81 -16.06 5.85
CA GLY A 179 21.95 -16.75 5.26
C GLY A 179 23.12 -16.88 6.25
N ARG A 180 23.50 -15.79 6.93
CA ARG A 180 24.57 -15.83 7.97
C ARG A 180 24.25 -16.76 9.14
N ALA A 181 22.98 -16.79 9.58
CA ALA A 181 22.55 -17.70 10.65
C ALA A 181 22.67 -19.16 10.21
N ARG A 182 22.24 -19.49 8.97
CA ARG A 182 22.35 -20.85 8.40
C ARG A 182 23.79 -21.34 8.31
N THR A 183 24.72 -20.48 7.85
CA THR A 183 26.15 -20.82 7.77
C THR A 183 26.74 -21.14 9.15
N ARG A 184 26.41 -20.31 10.15
CA ARG A 184 26.89 -20.51 11.52
C ARG A 184 26.44 -21.85 12.13
N PHE A 185 25.19 -22.27 11.89
CA PHE A 185 24.69 -23.57 12.36
C PHE A 185 25.27 -24.78 11.62
N ALA A 186 25.81 -24.59 10.40
CA ALA A 186 26.42 -25.65 9.63
C ALA A 186 27.89 -25.88 10.04
N GLU A 187 28.53 -24.95 10.75
CA GLU A 187 29.92 -25.01 11.25
C GLU A 187 30.00 -25.50 12.69
N GLU A 188 28.89 -25.63 13.43
CA GLU A 188 28.75 -26.24 14.76
C GLU A 188 28.40 -27.73 14.67
#